data_b4cac689bde7da0b3372cf71f57dfdff
#
_entry.id   b4cac689bde7da0b3372cf71f57dfdff
#
_cell.length_a   1.000
_cell.length_b   1.000
_cell.length_c   1.000
_cell.angle_alpha   90.00
_cell.angle_beta   90.00
_cell.angle_gamma   90.00
#
_symmetry.space_group_name_H-M   'P 1'
#
loop_
_entity.id
_entity.type
_entity.pdbx_description
1 polymer ?
#
loop_
_entity_poly.entity_id
_entity_poly.type
_entity_poly.pdbx_seq_one_letter_code
_entity_poly.pdbx_strand_id
1 'polypeptide(L)'
;MSTFRVMSYNLKHTHSDIGAQCADLCTRVVRTESPDLVMLQQVGSPVTETSLQRLSDRVGLAAYGSDTEGSCAFLSRHPLHNLQTIPLGYGDICVRADFDQASERVHLLNLTLSWHPGQRFRQVTKLLGEEILGSNSFPCATIIAGDFGLPLWGCGQVAFNPQIVRAQQPAWRANYPASFPLWGRGRIYFQGPIRALDGKVVRSKEARDALNQLPLIVYVETRETRKTLKVKDHVTMSSKQPKPVCG
;
A
#
# COMPACT_ATOMS: atom_id res chain seq x y z
N MET A 1 -1.95 17.97 9.34
CA MET A 1 -1.03 17.25 8.42
C MET A 1 -0.20 16.28 9.25
N SER A 2 -0.18 15.02 8.93
CA SER A 2 0.66 14.05 9.63
C SER A 2 1.51 13.28 8.62
N THR A 3 2.70 12.90 9.04
CA THR A 3 3.66 12.20 8.20
C THR A 3 3.99 10.84 8.79
N PHE A 4 4.18 9.84 7.94
CA PHE A 4 4.57 8.50 8.33
C PHE A 4 5.36 7.80 7.21
N ARG A 5 6.07 6.74 7.57
CA ARG A 5 6.91 5.97 6.66
C ARG A 5 6.25 4.67 6.27
N VAL A 6 6.14 4.42 4.96
CA VAL A 6 5.60 3.19 4.41
C VAL A 6 6.69 2.45 3.67
N MET A 7 6.86 1.18 4.00
CA MET A 7 7.76 0.26 3.30
C MET A 7 6.95 -0.79 2.55
N SER A 8 7.31 -1.08 1.30
CA SER A 8 6.82 -2.25 0.56
C SER A 8 7.97 -3.23 0.40
N TYR A 9 7.78 -4.47 0.84
CA TYR A 9 8.82 -5.48 0.87
C TYR A 9 8.29 -6.85 0.45
N ASN A 10 8.77 -7.35 -0.69
CA ASN A 10 8.43 -8.69 -1.16
C ASN A 10 9.40 -9.70 -0.56
N LEU A 11 8.87 -10.69 0.19
CA LEU A 11 9.65 -11.70 0.90
C LEU A 11 10.01 -12.92 0.03
N LYS A 12 9.78 -12.85 -1.28
CA LYS A 12 10.12 -13.96 -2.17
C LYS A 12 11.62 -14.18 -2.24
N HIS A 13 12.02 -15.39 -1.91
CA HIS A 13 13.41 -15.87 -2.04
C HIS A 13 13.56 -16.88 -3.18
N THR A 14 14.75 -17.01 -3.77
CA THR A 14 15.03 -17.98 -4.86
C THR A 14 15.80 -19.20 -4.42
N HIS A 15 16.42 -19.20 -3.24
CA HIS A 15 17.29 -20.29 -2.79
C HIS A 15 16.84 -20.86 -1.46
N SER A 16 16.73 -22.19 -1.38
CA SER A 16 16.18 -22.93 -0.25
C SER A 16 17.06 -22.96 1.02
N ASP A 17 18.33 -22.56 0.93
CA ASP A 17 19.30 -22.91 1.96
C ASP A 17 19.59 -21.82 3.00
N ILE A 18 18.84 -20.71 3.01
CA ILE A 18 19.19 -19.51 3.80
C ILE A 18 18.03 -18.99 4.68
N GLY A 19 17.01 -19.80 4.97
CA GLY A 19 15.77 -19.35 5.61
C GLY A 19 15.94 -18.49 6.87
N ALA A 20 16.66 -18.98 7.88
CA ALA A 20 16.86 -18.25 9.14
C ALA A 20 17.72 -16.99 8.95
N GLN A 21 18.77 -17.05 8.16
CA GLN A 21 19.64 -15.91 7.86
C GLN A 21 18.90 -14.82 7.10
N CYS A 22 18.01 -15.21 6.18
CA CYS A 22 17.15 -14.29 5.44
C CYS A 22 16.22 -13.51 6.38
N ALA A 23 15.60 -14.20 7.34
CA ALA A 23 14.73 -13.57 8.34
C ALA A 23 15.49 -12.53 9.21
N ASP A 24 16.73 -12.84 9.59
CA ASP A 24 17.58 -11.92 10.34
C ASP A 24 17.96 -10.68 9.52
N LEU A 25 18.33 -10.86 8.26
CA LEU A 25 18.64 -9.76 7.35
C LEU A 25 17.40 -8.88 7.10
N CYS A 26 16.24 -9.48 6.84
CA CYS A 26 14.98 -8.75 6.69
C CYS A 26 14.66 -7.92 7.95
N THR A 27 14.83 -8.52 9.13
CA THR A 27 14.66 -7.84 10.41
C THR A 27 15.57 -6.62 10.54
N ARG A 28 16.87 -6.78 10.22
CA ARG A 28 17.84 -5.67 10.24
C ARG A 28 17.45 -4.56 9.30
N VAL A 29 17.04 -4.89 8.06
CA VAL A 29 16.58 -3.90 7.07
C VAL A 29 15.39 -3.10 7.61
N VAL A 30 14.35 -3.78 8.11
CA VAL A 30 13.16 -3.11 8.66
C VAL A 30 13.51 -2.24 9.86
N ARG A 31 14.33 -2.73 10.79
CA ARG A 31 14.76 -1.96 11.97
C ARG A 31 15.59 -0.74 11.60
N THR A 32 16.53 -0.86 10.68
CA THR A 32 17.39 0.27 10.23
C THR A 32 16.57 1.36 9.57
N GLU A 33 15.62 0.99 8.72
CA GLU A 33 14.77 1.96 8.02
C GLU A 33 13.62 2.48 8.90
N SER A 34 13.29 1.79 9.99
CA SER A 34 12.29 2.18 10.99
C SER A 34 10.98 2.67 10.37
N PRO A 35 10.29 1.90 9.50
CA PRO A 35 9.00 2.29 8.94
C PRO A 35 7.91 2.25 10.02
N ASP A 36 6.86 3.03 9.82
CA ASP A 36 5.65 2.99 10.66
C ASP A 36 4.69 1.90 10.18
N LEU A 37 4.73 1.60 8.87
CA LEU A 37 3.93 0.58 8.20
C LEU A 37 4.80 -0.19 7.20
N VAL A 38 4.75 -1.52 7.26
CA VAL A 38 5.36 -2.41 6.26
C VAL A 38 4.26 -3.20 5.55
N MET A 39 4.24 -3.13 4.24
CA MET A 39 3.36 -3.89 3.36
C MET A 39 4.18 -5.06 2.79
N LEU A 40 3.94 -6.27 3.31
CA LEU A 40 4.67 -7.48 2.99
C LEU A 40 3.96 -8.29 1.90
N GLN A 41 4.68 -8.77 0.91
CA GLN A 41 4.17 -9.68 -0.11
C GLN A 41 4.92 -11.01 -0.05
N GLN A 42 4.28 -12.09 -0.53
CA GLN A 42 4.83 -13.45 -0.55
C GLN A 42 5.23 -13.95 0.85
N VAL A 43 4.38 -13.67 1.84
CA VAL A 43 4.52 -14.18 3.22
C VAL A 43 4.23 -15.68 3.25
N GLY A 44 4.72 -16.38 4.27
CA GLY A 44 4.45 -17.80 4.48
C GLY A 44 5.19 -18.74 3.52
N SER A 45 6.21 -18.26 2.82
CA SER A 45 7.04 -19.15 2.02
C SER A 45 7.80 -20.13 2.92
N PRO A 46 7.66 -21.46 2.70
CA PRO A 46 8.36 -22.47 3.48
C PRO A 46 9.88 -22.35 3.37
N VAL A 47 10.34 -21.76 2.29
CA VAL A 47 11.78 -21.57 2.00
C VAL A 47 12.42 -20.53 2.92
N THR A 48 11.66 -19.53 3.38
CA THR A 48 12.25 -18.43 4.17
C THR A 48 12.13 -18.62 5.67
N GLU A 49 11.38 -19.63 6.15
CA GLU A 49 11.02 -19.81 7.57
C GLU A 49 10.56 -18.48 8.26
N THR A 50 10.28 -17.47 7.44
CA THR A 50 9.93 -16.15 7.92
C THR A 50 8.45 -16.14 8.24
N SER A 51 8.09 -16.62 9.44
CA SER A 51 6.73 -16.42 9.91
C SER A 51 6.50 -14.93 10.18
N LEU A 52 5.31 -14.48 9.83
CA LEU A 52 4.87 -13.10 10.06
C LEU A 52 5.02 -12.72 11.53
N GLN A 53 4.68 -13.64 12.44
CA GLN A 53 4.81 -13.43 13.88
C GLN A 53 6.26 -13.25 14.33
N ARG A 54 7.19 -14.08 13.87
CA ARG A 54 8.61 -13.93 14.20
C ARG A 54 9.18 -12.59 13.75
N LEU A 55 8.79 -12.15 12.55
CA LEU A 55 9.23 -10.85 12.04
C LEU A 55 8.63 -9.72 12.88
N SER A 56 7.35 -9.80 13.21
CA SER A 56 6.63 -8.88 14.10
C SER A 56 7.35 -8.73 15.45
N ASP A 57 7.60 -9.83 16.13
CA ASP A 57 8.25 -9.84 17.46
C ASP A 57 9.65 -9.23 17.41
N ARG A 58 10.40 -9.52 16.35
CA ARG A 58 11.77 -9.02 16.17
C ARG A 58 11.83 -7.54 15.83
N VAL A 59 10.89 -7.02 15.04
CA VAL A 59 10.88 -5.59 14.65
C VAL A 59 10.10 -4.72 15.61
N GLY A 60 9.26 -5.29 16.46
CA GLY A 60 8.40 -4.57 17.41
C GLY A 60 7.24 -3.83 16.76
N LEU A 61 6.70 -4.38 15.66
CA LEU A 61 5.51 -3.90 14.96
C LEU A 61 4.42 -4.97 15.02
N ALA A 62 3.16 -4.58 15.22
CA ALA A 62 2.04 -5.52 15.25
C ALA A 62 1.80 -6.13 13.86
N ALA A 63 1.57 -7.44 13.82
CA ALA A 63 1.31 -8.20 12.60
C ALA A 63 -0.18 -8.26 12.27
N TYR A 64 -0.53 -8.12 10.98
CA TYR A 64 -1.89 -8.21 10.46
C TYR A 64 -1.88 -8.99 9.14
N GLY A 65 -2.67 -10.03 9.05
CA GLY A 65 -2.75 -10.89 7.87
C GLY A 65 -2.55 -12.36 8.18
N SER A 66 -2.21 -13.15 7.17
CA SER A 66 -2.06 -14.60 7.25
C SER A 66 -0.63 -15.01 6.88
N ASP A 67 -0.15 -16.07 7.51
CA ASP A 67 1.10 -16.77 7.17
C ASP A 67 0.92 -17.82 6.05
N THR A 68 -0.21 -17.80 5.33
CA THR A 68 -0.40 -18.69 4.18
C THR A 68 0.58 -18.37 3.06
N GLU A 69 1.10 -19.40 2.40
CA GLU A 69 2.06 -19.26 1.32
C GLU A 69 1.55 -18.32 0.23
N GLY A 70 2.41 -17.39 -0.19
CA GLY A 70 2.10 -16.40 -1.22
C GLY A 70 1.19 -15.28 -0.77
N SER A 71 0.80 -15.21 0.52
CA SER A 71 -0.08 -14.18 1.05
C SER A 71 0.56 -12.79 1.10
N CYS A 72 -0.29 -11.78 1.30
CA CYS A 72 0.10 -10.42 1.66
C CYS A 72 -0.26 -10.17 3.12
N ALA A 73 0.60 -9.40 3.81
CA ALA A 73 0.39 -9.06 5.21
C ALA A 73 0.92 -7.65 5.52
N PHE A 74 0.69 -7.18 6.72
CA PHE A 74 1.19 -5.91 7.21
C PHE A 74 1.92 -6.07 8.53
N LEU A 75 2.95 -5.24 8.75
CA LEU A 75 3.45 -4.92 10.06
C LEU A 75 3.20 -3.43 10.29
N SER A 76 2.61 -3.07 11.41
CA SER A 76 2.20 -1.69 11.66
C SER A 76 2.46 -1.27 13.10
N ARG A 77 2.88 -0.01 13.26
CA ARG A 77 2.95 0.68 14.54
C ARG A 77 1.57 1.11 15.02
N HIS A 78 0.65 1.34 14.07
CA HIS A 78 -0.71 1.77 14.32
C HIS A 78 -1.69 0.59 14.23
N PRO A 79 -2.78 0.59 14.99
CA PRO A 79 -3.83 -0.40 14.83
C PRO A 79 -4.41 -0.39 13.41
N LEU A 80 -4.54 -1.58 12.80
CA LEU A 80 -5.21 -1.75 11.52
C LEU A 80 -6.61 -2.34 11.72
N HIS A 81 -7.56 -1.86 10.91
CA HIS A 81 -8.96 -2.26 10.96
C HIS A 81 -9.43 -2.77 9.60
N ASN A 82 -10.59 -3.42 9.56
CA ASN A 82 -11.26 -3.85 8.33
C ASN A 82 -10.37 -4.72 7.41
N LEU A 83 -9.60 -5.62 8.01
CA LEU A 83 -8.73 -6.52 7.25
C LEU A 83 -9.56 -7.45 6.37
N GLN A 84 -9.33 -7.42 5.06
CA GLN A 84 -10.05 -8.23 4.09
C GLN A 84 -9.10 -8.74 3.01
N THR A 85 -9.18 -10.05 2.73
CA THR A 85 -8.47 -10.67 1.60
C THR A 85 -9.39 -10.75 0.39
N ILE A 86 -8.95 -10.18 -0.72
CA ILE A 86 -9.69 -10.10 -1.98
C ILE A 86 -8.91 -10.91 -3.02
N PRO A 87 -9.46 -12.03 -3.53
CA PRO A 87 -8.82 -12.79 -4.58
C PRO A 87 -8.86 -12.01 -5.90
N LEU A 88 -7.68 -11.80 -6.50
CA LEU A 88 -7.57 -11.14 -7.80
C LEU A 88 -7.65 -12.14 -8.98
N GLY A 89 -7.61 -13.42 -8.68
CA GLY A 89 -7.57 -14.52 -9.65
C GLY A 89 -6.14 -15.01 -9.92
N TYR A 90 -6.05 -16.22 -10.44
CA TYR A 90 -4.78 -16.90 -10.79
C TYR A 90 -3.83 -17.11 -9.61
N GLY A 91 -4.37 -17.26 -8.39
CA GLY A 91 -3.59 -17.42 -7.16
C GLY A 91 -3.08 -16.10 -6.55
N ASP A 92 -3.25 -14.98 -7.22
CA ASP A 92 -2.85 -13.68 -6.70
C ASP A 92 -3.97 -13.04 -5.87
N ILE A 93 -3.57 -12.26 -4.86
CA ILE A 93 -4.48 -11.64 -3.90
C ILE A 93 -4.18 -10.15 -3.70
N CYS A 94 -5.18 -9.44 -3.21
CA CYS A 94 -5.05 -8.13 -2.59
C CYS A 94 -5.55 -8.22 -1.15
N VAL A 95 -4.76 -7.75 -0.20
CA VAL A 95 -5.20 -7.60 1.20
C VAL A 95 -5.45 -6.12 1.45
N ARG A 96 -6.69 -5.83 1.82
CA ARG A 96 -7.15 -4.50 2.21
C ARG A 96 -7.08 -4.36 3.72
N ALA A 97 -6.70 -3.19 4.20
CA ALA A 97 -6.82 -2.78 5.59
C ALA A 97 -7.03 -1.26 5.65
N ASP A 98 -7.49 -0.78 6.79
CA ASP A 98 -7.63 0.64 7.06
C ASP A 98 -6.83 0.99 8.31
N PHE A 99 -6.27 2.19 8.38
CA PHE A 99 -5.77 2.75 9.63
C PHE A 99 -6.13 4.21 9.76
N ASP A 100 -6.24 4.66 11.00
CA ASP A 100 -6.60 6.04 11.28
C ASP A 100 -5.31 6.84 11.59
N GLN A 101 -5.07 7.87 10.79
CA GLN A 101 -3.95 8.78 10.95
C GLN A 101 -4.46 10.18 11.31
N ALA A 102 -4.27 10.57 12.57
CA ALA A 102 -4.89 11.75 13.15
C ALA A 102 -6.42 11.68 13.06
N SER A 103 -7.05 12.50 12.22
CA SER A 103 -8.51 12.52 11.99
C SER A 103 -8.92 11.91 10.65
N GLU A 104 -7.98 11.34 9.89
CA GLU A 104 -8.24 10.82 8.55
C GLU A 104 -8.03 9.31 8.48
N ARG A 105 -8.94 8.64 7.78
CA ARG A 105 -8.80 7.23 7.45
C ARG A 105 -7.99 7.05 6.19
N VAL A 106 -6.99 6.18 6.27
CA VAL A 106 -6.15 5.77 5.15
C VAL A 106 -6.45 4.33 4.79
N HIS A 107 -6.83 4.09 3.54
CA HIS A 107 -7.02 2.76 3.00
C HIS A 107 -5.69 2.20 2.49
N LEU A 108 -5.42 0.95 2.80
CA LEU A 108 -4.24 0.22 2.39
C LEU A 108 -4.66 -0.92 1.47
N LEU A 109 -4.00 -1.04 0.32
CA LEU A 109 -4.15 -2.15 -0.61
C LEU A 109 -2.78 -2.76 -0.87
N ASN A 110 -2.54 -3.94 -0.29
CA ASN A 110 -1.31 -4.70 -0.44
C ASN A 110 -1.55 -5.88 -1.38
N LEU A 111 -0.82 -5.98 -2.50
CA LEU A 111 -1.17 -6.90 -3.56
C LEU A 111 0.03 -7.55 -4.26
N THR A 112 -0.25 -8.70 -4.86
CA THR A 112 0.59 -9.32 -5.88
C THR A 112 -0.18 -9.41 -7.19
N LEU A 113 0.50 -9.14 -8.31
CA LEU A 113 -0.06 -9.29 -9.65
C LEU A 113 0.76 -10.27 -10.46
N SER A 114 0.09 -11.01 -11.32
CA SER A 114 0.70 -11.96 -12.22
C SER A 114 1.74 -11.30 -13.14
N TRP A 115 2.81 -12.02 -13.43
CA TRP A 115 3.79 -11.63 -14.43
C TRP A 115 3.27 -11.79 -15.87
N HIS A 116 2.22 -12.62 -16.08
CA HIS A 116 1.56 -12.78 -17.38
C HIS A 116 0.73 -11.56 -17.75
N PRO A 117 0.96 -10.90 -18.90
CA PRO A 117 0.27 -9.66 -19.26
C PRO A 117 -1.26 -9.75 -19.28
N GLY A 118 -1.81 -10.83 -19.86
CA GLY A 118 -3.26 -11.02 -19.95
C GLY A 118 -3.95 -11.25 -18.60
N GLN A 119 -3.32 -12.01 -17.71
CA GLN A 119 -3.82 -12.23 -16.35
C GLN A 119 -3.75 -10.94 -15.55
N ARG A 120 -2.60 -10.24 -15.61
CA ARG A 120 -2.40 -8.96 -14.93
C ARG A 120 -3.42 -7.90 -15.40
N PHE A 121 -3.73 -7.84 -16.69
CA PHE A 121 -4.75 -6.92 -17.19
C PHE A 121 -6.10 -7.16 -16.53
N ARG A 122 -6.55 -8.43 -16.43
CA ARG A 122 -7.80 -8.79 -15.76
C ARG A 122 -7.76 -8.44 -14.26
N GLN A 123 -6.63 -8.68 -13.59
CA GLN A 123 -6.44 -8.36 -12.18
C GLN A 123 -6.50 -6.84 -11.94
N VAL A 124 -5.87 -6.04 -12.80
CA VAL A 124 -5.93 -4.57 -12.73
C VAL A 124 -7.35 -4.08 -12.99
N THR A 125 -8.07 -4.66 -13.98
CA THR A 125 -9.47 -4.33 -14.23
C THR A 125 -10.34 -4.60 -13.00
N LYS A 126 -10.13 -5.74 -12.34
CA LYS A 126 -10.82 -6.06 -11.08
C LYS A 126 -10.48 -5.08 -9.97
N LEU A 127 -9.20 -4.74 -9.82
CA LEU A 127 -8.72 -3.76 -8.82
C LEU A 127 -9.37 -2.38 -9.02
N LEU A 128 -9.57 -1.96 -10.27
CA LEU A 128 -10.20 -0.69 -10.63
C LEU A 128 -11.74 -0.74 -10.60
N GLY A 129 -12.32 -1.93 -10.39
CA GLY A 129 -13.77 -2.13 -10.29
C GLY A 129 -14.36 -1.45 -9.05
N GLU A 130 -15.69 -1.28 -9.07
CA GLU A 130 -16.45 -0.58 -8.02
C GLU A 130 -16.25 -1.17 -6.62
N GLU A 131 -16.01 -2.48 -6.54
CA GLU A 131 -15.83 -3.18 -5.27
C GLU A 131 -14.53 -2.80 -4.52
N ILE A 132 -13.50 -2.30 -5.23
CA ILE A 132 -12.18 -2.06 -4.63
C ILE A 132 -11.81 -0.57 -4.69
N LEU A 133 -11.68 0.00 -5.89
CA LEU A 133 -11.22 1.38 -6.09
C LEU A 133 -12.24 2.28 -6.81
N GLY A 134 -13.24 1.70 -7.50
CA GLY A 134 -14.14 2.43 -8.40
C GLY A 134 -15.31 3.14 -7.73
N SER A 135 -15.67 2.82 -6.47
CA SER A 135 -16.90 3.31 -5.81
C SER A 135 -16.83 4.74 -5.24
N ASN A 136 -15.75 5.47 -5.49
CA ASN A 136 -15.48 6.68 -4.71
C ASN A 136 -15.91 7.97 -5.41
N SER A 137 -17.09 8.46 -5.05
CA SER A 137 -17.49 9.86 -5.28
C SER A 137 -16.55 10.85 -4.56
N PHE A 138 -15.87 10.40 -3.49
CA PHE A 138 -14.86 11.15 -2.75
C PHE A 138 -13.67 10.22 -2.47
N PRO A 139 -12.54 10.41 -3.14
CA PRO A 139 -11.37 9.56 -2.92
C PRO A 139 -10.82 9.78 -1.51
N CYS A 140 -10.97 8.76 -0.67
CA CYS A 140 -10.24 8.71 0.59
C CYS A 140 -8.75 8.54 0.33
N ALA A 141 -7.91 8.95 1.28
CA ALA A 141 -6.48 8.69 1.21
C ALA A 141 -6.24 7.18 1.06
N THR A 142 -5.62 6.75 -0.02
CA THR A 142 -5.38 5.34 -0.32
C THR A 142 -3.94 5.10 -0.73
N ILE A 143 -3.32 4.07 -0.16
CA ILE A 143 -1.99 3.58 -0.51
C ILE A 143 -2.13 2.21 -1.16
N ILE A 144 -1.60 2.07 -2.35
CA ILE A 144 -1.57 0.80 -3.09
C ILE A 144 -0.11 0.41 -3.25
N ALA A 145 0.30 -0.70 -2.65
CA ALA A 145 1.67 -1.18 -2.77
C ALA A 145 1.72 -2.67 -3.04
N GLY A 146 2.81 -3.13 -3.62
CA GLY A 146 2.98 -4.55 -3.87
C GLY A 146 3.93 -4.91 -4.99
N ASP A 147 3.86 -6.18 -5.39
CA ASP A 147 4.55 -6.73 -6.55
C ASP A 147 3.62 -6.66 -7.78
N PHE A 148 4.00 -5.86 -8.74
CA PHE A 148 3.21 -5.64 -9.96
C PHE A 148 3.56 -6.59 -11.11
N GLY A 149 4.43 -7.57 -10.88
CA GLY A 149 4.72 -8.65 -11.83
C GLY A 149 5.15 -8.19 -13.23
N LEU A 150 5.80 -7.03 -13.36
CA LEU A 150 6.12 -6.48 -14.67
C LEU A 150 7.22 -7.29 -15.37
N PRO A 151 7.02 -7.66 -16.65
CA PRO A 151 8.04 -8.33 -17.43
C PRO A 151 9.23 -7.41 -17.73
N LEU A 152 10.35 -8.03 -18.09
CA LEU A 152 11.62 -7.40 -18.46
C LEU A 152 11.49 -6.28 -19.50
N TRP A 153 10.61 -6.45 -20.47
CA TRP A 153 10.36 -5.56 -21.60
C TRP A 153 9.08 -4.71 -21.41
N GLY A 154 8.68 -4.52 -20.16
CA GLY A 154 7.42 -3.88 -19.84
C GLY A 154 7.39 -2.39 -20.13
N CYS A 155 7.14 -2.02 -21.39
CA CYS A 155 6.57 -0.72 -21.73
C CYS A 155 5.16 -0.52 -21.13
N GLY A 156 4.62 -1.53 -20.41
CA GLY A 156 3.34 -1.48 -19.75
C GLY A 156 3.47 -0.81 -18.38
N GLN A 157 3.36 0.50 -18.34
CA GLN A 157 2.85 1.10 -17.12
C GLN A 157 1.50 0.42 -16.86
N VAL A 158 1.29 -0.05 -15.64
CA VAL A 158 -0.07 -0.36 -15.22
C VAL A 158 -0.80 0.96 -15.33
N ALA A 159 -1.61 1.10 -16.38
CA ALA A 159 -2.41 2.30 -16.60
C ALA A 159 -3.53 2.29 -15.58
N PHE A 160 -3.26 2.88 -14.43
CA PHE A 160 -4.29 3.24 -13.48
C PHE A 160 -5.03 4.49 -13.98
N ASN A 161 -6.23 4.71 -13.47
CA ASN A 161 -6.94 5.96 -13.58
C ASN A 161 -6.01 7.15 -13.27
N PRO A 162 -6.11 8.30 -13.97
CA PRO A 162 -5.31 9.51 -13.72
C PRO A 162 -5.29 9.99 -12.25
N GLN A 163 -6.28 9.59 -11.46
CA GLN A 163 -6.35 9.91 -10.03
C GLN A 163 -5.37 9.08 -9.15
N ILE A 164 -4.79 8.01 -9.70
CA ILE A 164 -3.85 7.13 -9.00
C ILE A 164 -2.43 7.51 -9.44
N VAL A 165 -1.72 8.18 -8.56
CA VAL A 165 -0.39 8.72 -8.81
C VAL A 165 0.66 7.79 -8.23
N ARG A 166 1.67 7.44 -9.03
CA ARG A 166 2.82 6.70 -8.54
C ARG A 166 3.62 7.56 -7.58
N ALA A 167 4.05 6.97 -6.45
CA ALA A 167 4.99 7.63 -5.55
C ALA A 167 6.21 8.14 -6.33
N GLN A 168 6.58 9.39 -6.11
CA GLN A 168 7.83 9.91 -6.66
C GLN A 168 8.97 9.10 -6.07
N GLN A 169 9.72 8.46 -6.94
CA GLN A 169 10.90 7.69 -6.60
C GLN A 169 12.10 8.34 -7.29
N PRO A 170 13.31 8.18 -6.76
CA PRO A 170 14.50 8.68 -7.43
C PRO A 170 14.59 8.17 -8.87
N ALA A 171 15.37 8.83 -9.71
CA ALA A 171 15.48 8.53 -11.14
C ALA A 171 15.73 7.04 -11.44
N TRP A 172 16.47 6.36 -10.56
CA TRP A 172 16.71 4.92 -10.65
C TRP A 172 15.70 4.14 -9.78
N ARG A 173 14.63 3.70 -10.41
CA ARG A 173 13.48 3.03 -9.76
C ARG A 173 13.60 1.52 -9.71
N ALA A 174 14.70 0.96 -10.22
CA ALA A 174 14.88 -0.48 -10.28
C ALA A 174 15.11 -1.05 -8.87
N ASN A 175 14.39 -2.14 -8.57
CA ASN A 175 14.47 -2.85 -7.31
C ASN A 175 14.53 -4.38 -7.48
N TYR A 176 14.63 -4.85 -8.72
CA TYR A 176 14.71 -6.27 -9.05
C TYR A 176 15.66 -6.53 -10.23
N PRO A 177 16.49 -7.58 -10.22
CA PRO A 177 16.84 -8.38 -9.05
C PRO A 177 17.66 -7.57 -8.03
N ALA A 178 17.67 -7.99 -6.75
CA ALA A 178 18.33 -7.22 -5.68
C ALA A 178 19.84 -7.07 -5.88
N SER A 179 20.51 -8.11 -6.42
CA SER A 179 21.95 -8.13 -6.68
C SER A 179 22.38 -7.11 -7.74
N PHE A 180 21.57 -6.96 -8.80
CA PHE A 180 21.79 -6.01 -9.90
C PHE A 180 20.46 -5.45 -10.39
N PRO A 181 19.92 -4.44 -9.72
CA PRO A 181 18.56 -3.97 -9.98
C PRO A 181 18.45 -3.25 -11.33
N LEU A 182 17.68 -3.86 -12.24
CA LEU A 182 17.40 -3.37 -13.59
C LEU A 182 15.93 -2.97 -13.76
N TRP A 183 15.00 -3.59 -13.01
CA TRP A 183 13.56 -3.43 -13.21
C TRP A 183 12.85 -2.98 -11.94
N GLY A 184 11.80 -2.17 -12.09
CA GLY A 184 10.93 -1.71 -11.00
C GLY A 184 9.71 -2.62 -10.85
N ARG A 185 9.86 -3.76 -10.19
CA ARG A 185 8.83 -4.74 -9.96
C ARG A 185 7.90 -4.37 -8.82
N GLY A 186 8.46 -4.02 -7.66
CA GLY A 186 7.73 -3.43 -6.56
C GLY A 186 7.37 -1.97 -6.84
N ARG A 187 6.18 -1.54 -6.45
CA ARG A 187 5.70 -0.17 -6.65
C ARG A 187 4.79 0.26 -5.52
N ILE A 188 4.71 1.58 -5.35
CA ILE A 188 3.77 2.24 -4.44
C ILE A 188 3.03 3.32 -5.23
N TYR A 189 1.71 3.36 -5.08
CA TYR A 189 0.83 4.36 -5.67
C TYR A 189 -0.04 5.00 -4.60
N PHE A 190 -0.53 6.20 -4.90
CA PHE A 190 -1.40 6.97 -4.04
C PHE A 190 -2.66 7.41 -4.77
N GLN A 191 -3.77 7.46 -4.05
CA GLN A 191 -5.02 8.05 -4.50
C GLN A 191 -5.59 8.94 -3.39
N GLY A 192 -6.23 10.05 -3.77
CA GLY A 192 -6.88 10.96 -2.84
C GLY A 192 -5.92 11.96 -2.15
N PRO A 193 -6.29 12.48 -0.96
CA PRO A 193 -5.58 13.54 -0.28
C PRO A 193 -4.31 13.06 0.44
N ILE A 194 -3.42 12.43 -0.29
CA ILE A 194 -2.17 11.85 0.20
C ILE A 194 -1.06 12.07 -0.83
N ARG A 195 0.16 12.31 -0.37
CA ARG A 195 1.31 12.47 -1.27
C ARG A 195 2.58 11.87 -0.70
N ALA A 196 3.49 11.47 -1.58
CA ALA A 196 4.87 11.21 -1.20
C ALA A 196 5.63 12.53 -1.03
N LEU A 197 6.34 12.66 0.08
CA LEU A 197 7.32 13.72 0.29
C LEU A 197 8.67 13.32 -0.29
N ASP A 198 9.07 12.07 -0.02
CA ASP A 198 10.32 11.48 -0.48
C ASP A 198 10.16 9.96 -0.60
N GLY A 199 11.08 9.31 -1.31
CA GLY A 199 11.08 7.86 -1.43
C GLY A 199 12.41 7.33 -1.96
N LYS A 200 12.80 6.16 -1.48
CA LYS A 200 14.04 5.49 -1.90
C LYS A 200 13.84 3.99 -2.09
N VAL A 201 14.74 3.40 -2.89
CA VAL A 201 14.99 1.96 -2.91
C VAL A 201 16.09 1.66 -1.89
N VAL A 202 15.82 0.79 -0.93
CA VAL A 202 16.82 0.43 0.10
C VAL A 202 17.87 -0.49 -0.52
N ARG A 203 19.11 0.01 -0.60
CA ARG A 203 20.24 -0.65 -1.30
C ARG A 203 21.36 -1.08 -0.36
N SER A 204 21.07 -1.22 0.92
CA SER A 204 22.05 -1.71 1.88
C SER A 204 22.54 -3.12 1.51
N LYS A 205 23.68 -3.54 2.05
CA LYS A 205 24.21 -4.88 1.84
C LYS A 205 23.20 -5.92 2.34
N GLU A 206 22.63 -5.70 3.51
CA GLU A 206 21.63 -6.58 4.11
C GLU A 206 20.39 -6.73 3.21
N ALA A 207 19.93 -5.65 2.57
CA ALA A 207 18.78 -5.69 1.68
C ALA A 207 19.08 -6.47 0.39
N ARG A 208 20.32 -6.42 -0.12
CA ARG A 208 20.74 -7.18 -1.30
C ARG A 208 20.93 -8.66 -1.01
N ASP A 209 21.45 -8.98 0.18
CA ASP A 209 21.75 -10.34 0.59
C ASP A 209 20.50 -11.07 1.15
N ALA A 210 19.46 -10.30 1.59
CA ALA A 210 18.27 -10.87 2.18
C ALA A 210 17.36 -11.56 1.17
N LEU A 211 16.97 -10.85 0.11
CA LEU A 211 15.89 -11.27 -0.80
C LEU A 211 16.19 -10.88 -2.24
N ASN A 212 15.38 -11.42 -3.17
CA ASN A 212 15.53 -11.12 -4.59
C ASN A 212 15.12 -9.72 -5.00
N GLN A 213 14.35 -9.05 -4.17
CA GLN A 213 13.79 -7.75 -4.47
C GLN A 213 14.13 -6.76 -3.36
N LEU A 214 14.68 -5.62 -3.73
CA LEU A 214 14.97 -4.55 -2.79
C LEU A 214 13.68 -3.89 -2.32
N PRO A 215 13.56 -3.59 -1.03
CA PRO A 215 12.39 -2.89 -0.49
C PRO A 215 12.35 -1.44 -0.94
N LEU A 216 11.13 -0.92 -1.04
CA LEU A 216 10.83 0.47 -1.29
C LEU A 216 10.37 1.11 0.01
N ILE A 217 10.84 2.32 0.30
CA ILE A 217 10.34 3.12 1.40
C ILE A 217 9.96 4.51 0.91
N VAL A 218 8.84 5.03 1.39
CA VAL A 218 8.33 6.36 1.08
C VAL A 218 7.90 7.08 2.34
N TYR A 219 8.21 8.37 2.39
CA TYR A 219 7.68 9.31 3.37
C TYR A 219 6.38 9.87 2.82
N VAL A 220 5.32 9.69 3.58
CA VAL A 220 3.97 10.01 3.17
C VAL A 220 3.41 11.12 4.03
N GLU A 221 2.67 12.04 3.43
CA GLU A 221 1.90 13.07 4.11
C GLU A 221 0.43 12.96 3.73
N THR A 222 -0.46 12.92 4.72
CA THR A 222 -1.90 13.08 4.51
C THR A 222 -2.27 14.56 4.57
N ARG A 223 -3.18 14.98 3.68
CA ARG A 223 -3.72 16.34 3.64
C ARG A 223 -5.15 16.33 4.15
N GLU A 224 -5.44 17.07 5.19
CA GLU A 224 -6.80 17.25 5.66
C GLU A 224 -7.67 17.86 4.55
N THR A 225 -8.65 17.10 4.11
CA THR A 225 -9.68 17.62 3.20
C THR A 225 -10.83 18.19 4.05
N ARG A 226 -10.60 19.30 4.74
CA ARG A 226 -11.69 20.05 5.36
C ARG A 226 -12.55 20.65 4.26
N LYS A 227 -13.56 19.95 3.81
CA LYS A 227 -14.70 20.58 3.16
C LYS A 227 -15.52 21.22 4.27
N THR A 228 -15.30 22.51 4.51
CA THR A 228 -16.25 23.34 5.25
C THR A 228 -17.53 23.31 4.42
N LEU A 229 -18.51 22.53 4.85
CA LEU A 229 -19.88 22.67 4.38
C LEU A 229 -20.31 24.07 4.80
N LYS A 230 -20.29 25.03 3.88
CA LYS A 230 -20.99 26.28 4.05
C LYS A 230 -22.48 25.93 4.06
N VAL A 231 -23.04 25.78 5.24
CA VAL A 231 -24.50 25.78 5.41
C VAL A 231 -24.97 27.15 4.90
N LYS A 232 -25.59 27.15 3.74
CA LYS A 232 -26.34 28.33 3.30
C LYS A 232 -27.51 28.45 4.26
N ASP A 233 -27.43 29.41 5.18
CA ASP A 233 -28.59 29.86 5.96
C ASP A 233 -29.60 30.45 5.00
N HIS A 234 -30.47 29.63 4.47
CA HIS A 234 -31.71 30.03 3.82
C HIS A 234 -32.86 29.83 4.80
N VAL A 235 -33.01 30.74 5.73
CA VAL A 235 -34.29 30.94 6.38
C VAL A 235 -34.48 32.44 6.55
N THR A 236 -34.97 33.10 5.52
CA THR A 236 -35.68 34.33 5.66
C THR A 236 -37.18 33.96 5.60
N MET A 237 -37.72 33.57 6.74
CA MET A 237 -39.17 33.51 6.87
C MET A 237 -39.71 34.95 6.88
N SER A 238 -40.26 35.38 5.76
CA SER A 238 -41.11 36.56 5.67
C SER A 238 -42.40 36.29 6.43
N SER A 239 -42.51 36.81 7.63
CA SER A 239 -43.76 36.90 8.38
C SER A 239 -44.63 37.98 7.75
N LYS A 240 -45.51 37.59 6.84
CA LYS A 240 -46.66 38.45 6.48
C LYS A 240 -47.68 38.42 7.62
N GLN A 241 -47.74 39.50 8.41
CA GLN A 241 -48.83 39.75 9.31
C GLN A 241 -50.14 39.96 8.51
N PRO A 242 -51.26 39.35 8.92
CA PRO A 242 -52.55 39.65 8.34
C PRO A 242 -53.06 41.04 8.84
N LYS A 243 -53.52 41.84 7.91
CA LYS A 243 -54.16 43.13 8.20
C LYS A 243 -55.51 42.90 8.92
N PRO A 244 -55.86 43.71 9.93
CA PRO A 244 -57.18 43.67 10.54
C PRO A 244 -58.22 44.20 9.56
N VAL A 245 -59.32 43.48 9.40
CA VAL A 245 -60.51 43.90 8.68
C VAL A 245 -61.35 44.71 9.67
N CYS A 246 -61.51 46.01 9.40
CA CYS A 246 -62.54 46.83 10.01
C CYS A 246 -63.81 46.68 9.18
N GLY A 247 -64.90 46.36 9.85
CA GLY A 247 -66.28 46.45 9.42
C GLY A 247 -67.20 46.49 10.61
#